data_03ea70a39c9f91a38734a87ff6846685
#
_entry.id   03ea70a39c9f91a38734a87ff6846685
#
_cell.length_a   1.000
_cell.length_b   1.000
_cell.length_c   1.000
_cell.angle_alpha   90.00
_cell.angle_beta   90.00
_cell.angle_gamma   90.00
#
_symmetry.space_group_name_H-M   'P 1'
#
loop_
_entity.id
_entity.type
_entity.pdbx_description
1 polymer ?
#
loop_
_entity_poly.entity_id
_entity_poly.type
_entity_poly.pdbx_seq_one_letter_code
_entity_poly.pdbx_strand_id
1 'polypeptide(L)'
;MAARHLQQLLRAAVATLLFIACAQPLLHAAAPAPVDAGWLVAELKRGGYLVYFRHTSTFRDQVEMEGRNVRAGLLSLDDCSTQRVLNETGVREARRQAENVRALGIPYALVYVSRYCRARDHAQWFTNTPVFSDALTPERNADKARELKRMLALPPAPGTNTFFFAHGGILWQATDYDSVEAETFVFRAGSPPTLVAAIKMDEWDALGRAAGSCCAPRDYWGGGGAPKE
;
A
#
# COMPACT_ATOMS: atom_id res chain seq x y z
N MET A 1 -24.13 23.72 57.08
CA MET A 1 -24.73 22.94 56.00
C MET A 1 -24.33 23.46 54.60
N ALA A 2 -24.19 24.73 54.34
CA ALA A 2 -23.86 25.32 53.03
C ALA A 2 -22.49 24.89 52.41
N ALA A 3 -21.45 24.72 53.23
CA ALA A 3 -20.12 24.38 52.77
C ALA A 3 -20.01 22.95 52.17
N ARG A 4 -20.81 21.99 52.65
CA ARG A 4 -20.81 20.62 52.09
C ARG A 4 -21.52 20.53 50.74
N HIS A 5 -22.55 21.33 50.52
CA HIS A 5 -23.23 21.40 49.22
C HIS A 5 -22.36 22.04 48.13
N LEU A 6 -21.58 23.05 48.45
CA LEU A 6 -20.67 23.70 47.50
C LEU A 6 -19.55 22.74 47.05
N GLN A 7 -19.00 21.92 48.00
CA GLN A 7 -17.99 20.90 47.65
C GLN A 7 -18.54 19.76 46.78
N GLN A 8 -19.80 19.37 46.98
CA GLN A 8 -20.42 18.35 46.11
C GLN A 8 -20.69 18.85 44.71
N LEU A 9 -21.13 20.11 44.55
CA LEU A 9 -21.35 20.73 43.24
C LEU A 9 -20.04 20.93 42.45
N LEU A 10 -18.95 21.33 43.14
CA LEU A 10 -17.63 21.45 42.53
C LEU A 10 -17.06 20.09 42.07
N ARG A 11 -17.27 19.00 42.82
CA ARG A 11 -16.85 17.65 42.44
C ARG A 11 -17.65 17.10 41.25
N ALA A 12 -18.95 17.38 41.17
CA ALA A 12 -19.78 17.01 40.03
C ALA A 12 -19.38 17.76 38.77
N ALA A 13 -19.11 19.06 38.86
CA ALA A 13 -18.67 19.89 37.71
C ALA A 13 -17.30 19.44 37.15
N VAL A 14 -16.35 19.09 38.05
CA VAL A 14 -15.03 18.60 37.64
C VAL A 14 -15.13 17.20 36.97
N ALA A 15 -15.99 16.32 37.47
CA ALA A 15 -16.21 15.00 36.85
C ALA A 15 -16.84 15.10 35.47
N THR A 16 -17.76 16.04 35.26
CA THR A 16 -18.42 16.27 33.96
C THR A 16 -17.46 16.86 32.93
N LEU A 17 -16.54 17.74 33.32
CA LEU A 17 -15.52 18.32 32.43
C LEU A 17 -14.45 17.30 32.04
N LEU A 18 -14.12 16.33 32.88
CA LEU A 18 -13.15 15.26 32.54
C LEU A 18 -13.73 14.22 31.56
N PHE A 19 -15.05 14.03 31.50
CA PHE A 19 -15.67 13.10 30.57
C PHE A 19 -15.83 13.68 29.14
N ILE A 20 -15.86 15.00 28.97
CA ILE A 20 -15.99 15.64 27.65
C ILE A 20 -14.64 15.67 26.90
N ALA A 21 -13.51 15.52 27.60
CA ALA A 21 -12.17 15.60 26.99
C ALA A 21 -11.68 14.32 26.28
N CYS A 22 -12.41 13.19 26.35
CA CYS A 22 -11.93 11.90 25.84
C CYS A 22 -12.63 11.37 24.58
N ALA A 23 -13.55 12.09 23.99
CA ALA A 23 -14.18 11.68 22.74
C ALA A 23 -13.57 12.49 21.57
N GLN A 24 -12.26 12.33 21.33
CA GLN A 24 -11.72 12.73 20.04
C GLN A 24 -12.17 11.69 19.02
N PRO A 25 -12.93 12.08 17.97
CA PRO A 25 -13.18 11.16 16.87
C PRO A 25 -11.83 10.75 16.30
N LEU A 26 -11.60 9.44 16.11
CA LEU A 26 -10.51 8.94 15.31
C LEU A 26 -10.70 9.50 13.90
N LEU A 27 -10.04 10.61 13.61
CA LEU A 27 -9.97 11.16 12.26
C LEU A 27 -9.18 10.14 11.43
N HIS A 28 -9.90 9.23 10.79
CA HIS A 28 -9.30 8.47 9.70
C HIS A 28 -8.89 9.46 8.62
N ALA A 29 -7.67 9.33 8.12
CA ALA A 29 -7.22 10.15 7.00
C ALA A 29 -8.21 9.97 5.84
N ALA A 30 -8.83 11.06 5.41
CA ALA A 30 -9.77 11.03 4.30
C ALA A 30 -9.04 10.56 3.04
N ALA A 31 -9.73 9.75 2.21
CA ALA A 31 -9.22 9.41 0.89
C ALA A 31 -8.94 10.71 0.11
N PRO A 32 -7.86 10.79 -0.67
CA PRO A 32 -7.56 11.97 -1.46
C PRO A 32 -8.71 12.23 -2.44
N ALA A 33 -8.93 13.52 -2.75
CA ALA A 33 -9.87 13.90 -3.79
C ALA A 33 -9.47 13.23 -5.13
N PRO A 34 -10.42 12.92 -6.02
CA PRO A 34 -10.11 12.40 -7.35
C PRO A 34 -9.11 13.33 -8.06
N VAL A 35 -8.00 12.76 -8.52
CA VAL A 35 -6.94 13.49 -9.21
C VAL A 35 -7.11 13.30 -10.71
N ASP A 36 -6.91 14.37 -11.49
CA ASP A 36 -6.90 14.26 -12.95
C ASP A 36 -5.85 13.24 -13.42
N ALA A 37 -6.27 12.27 -14.23
CA ALA A 37 -5.43 11.15 -14.67
C ALA A 37 -4.25 11.62 -15.52
N GLY A 38 -4.46 12.61 -16.41
CA GLY A 38 -3.41 13.15 -17.27
C GLY A 38 -2.37 13.90 -16.45
N TRP A 39 -2.81 14.70 -15.49
CA TRP A 39 -1.92 15.38 -14.55
C TRP A 39 -1.10 14.37 -13.73
N LEU A 40 -1.73 13.34 -13.17
CA LEU A 40 -1.01 12.34 -12.35
C LEU A 40 0.06 11.61 -13.15
N VAL A 41 -0.24 11.21 -14.39
CA VAL A 41 0.73 10.58 -15.28
C VAL A 41 1.88 11.53 -15.61
N ALA A 42 1.60 12.80 -15.91
CA ALA A 42 2.63 13.80 -16.19
C ALA A 42 3.56 14.00 -14.98
N GLU A 43 3.01 14.03 -13.76
CA GLU A 43 3.78 14.15 -12.53
C GLU A 43 4.64 12.91 -12.27
N LEU A 44 4.08 11.70 -12.40
CA LEU A 44 4.84 10.45 -12.25
C LEU A 44 5.97 10.33 -13.27
N LYS A 45 5.78 10.85 -14.49
CA LYS A 45 6.84 10.90 -15.53
C LYS A 45 7.95 11.87 -15.20
N ARG A 46 7.67 12.96 -14.48
CA ARG A 46 8.70 13.88 -13.97
C ARG A 46 9.53 13.26 -12.87
N GLY A 47 8.97 12.28 -12.14
CA GLY A 47 9.58 11.71 -10.95
C GLY A 47 9.37 12.56 -9.70
N GLY A 48 10.00 12.15 -8.60
CA GLY A 48 9.89 12.83 -7.31
C GLY A 48 8.84 12.25 -6.37
N TYR A 49 8.25 11.11 -6.75
CA TYR A 49 7.20 10.46 -5.97
C TYR A 49 7.66 9.13 -5.38
N LEU A 50 7.04 8.79 -4.24
CA LEU A 50 7.13 7.50 -3.59
C LEU A 50 5.87 6.74 -3.93
N VAL A 51 6.00 5.64 -4.65
CA VAL A 51 4.87 4.85 -5.13
C VAL A 51 4.83 3.53 -4.37
N TYR A 52 3.81 3.37 -3.55
CA TYR A 52 3.65 2.22 -2.67
C TYR A 52 2.61 1.26 -3.24
N PHE A 53 3.02 0.10 -3.64
CA PHE A 53 2.19 -1.00 -4.12
C PHE A 53 1.89 -1.95 -2.95
N ARG A 54 0.62 -2.06 -2.55
CA ARG A 54 0.20 -3.21 -1.77
C ARG A 54 0.24 -4.43 -2.70
N HIS A 55 0.75 -5.57 -2.18
CA HIS A 55 0.73 -6.81 -2.97
C HIS A 55 -0.64 -7.07 -3.59
N THR A 56 -0.66 -7.73 -4.74
CA THR A 56 -1.87 -8.06 -5.48
C THR A 56 -2.64 -9.23 -4.84
N SER A 57 -3.72 -9.67 -5.48
CA SER A 57 -4.67 -10.67 -4.97
C SER A 57 -3.99 -11.97 -4.52
N THR A 58 -4.41 -12.49 -3.37
CA THR A 58 -3.84 -13.68 -2.74
C THR A 58 -4.88 -14.77 -2.51
N PHE A 59 -4.43 -15.99 -2.22
CA PHE A 59 -5.33 -17.07 -1.77
C PHE A 59 -5.90 -16.73 -0.40
N ARG A 60 -7.21 -16.58 -0.29
CA ARG A 60 -7.89 -16.22 0.96
C ARG A 60 -7.89 -17.34 2.00
N ASP A 61 -7.97 -18.57 1.57
CA ASP A 61 -7.90 -19.78 2.41
C ASP A 61 -6.54 -19.94 3.11
N GLN A 62 -5.48 -19.38 2.55
CA GLN A 62 -4.14 -19.39 3.15
C GLN A 62 -3.95 -18.36 4.28
N VAL A 63 -4.88 -17.43 4.49
CA VAL A 63 -4.77 -16.41 5.56
C VAL A 63 -4.67 -17.07 6.94
N GLU A 64 -5.53 -18.03 7.20
CA GLU A 64 -5.56 -18.73 8.49
C GLU A 64 -4.35 -19.66 8.66
N MET A 65 -3.92 -20.30 7.59
CA MET A 65 -2.70 -21.13 7.57
C MET A 65 -1.47 -20.29 7.90
N GLU A 66 -1.24 -19.16 7.21
CA GLU A 66 -0.14 -18.25 7.50
C GLU A 66 -0.19 -17.77 8.96
N GLY A 67 -1.37 -17.39 9.45
CA GLY A 67 -1.56 -16.97 10.83
C GLY A 67 -1.22 -18.06 11.86
N ARG A 68 -1.51 -19.33 11.57
CA ARG A 68 -1.08 -20.45 12.41
C ARG A 68 0.42 -20.62 12.38
N ASN A 69 1.05 -20.56 11.20
CA ASN A 69 2.49 -20.68 11.05
C ASN A 69 3.25 -19.59 11.82
N VAL A 70 2.77 -18.34 11.77
CA VAL A 70 3.34 -17.23 12.56
C VAL A 70 3.27 -17.54 14.05
N ARG A 71 2.11 -17.97 14.59
CA ARG A 71 1.95 -18.28 16.01
C ARG A 71 2.78 -19.47 16.47
N ALA A 72 2.99 -20.44 15.59
CA ALA A 72 3.79 -21.63 15.87
C ALA A 72 5.31 -21.44 15.64
N GLY A 73 5.73 -20.27 15.15
CA GLY A 73 7.14 -20.03 14.79
C GLY A 73 7.60 -20.81 13.54
N LEU A 74 6.65 -21.26 12.72
CA LEU A 74 6.90 -22.06 11.53
C LEU A 74 6.94 -21.22 10.24
N LEU A 75 6.65 -19.92 10.32
CA LEU A 75 6.76 -19.05 9.15
C LEU A 75 8.22 -18.90 8.75
N SER A 76 8.51 -19.21 7.50
CA SER A 76 9.82 -18.97 6.88
C SER A 76 9.71 -17.93 5.77
N LEU A 77 10.61 -16.97 5.72
CA LEU A 77 10.68 -15.98 4.63
C LEU A 77 11.30 -16.56 3.36
N ASP A 78 11.97 -17.70 3.47
CA ASP A 78 12.62 -18.39 2.36
C ASP A 78 11.76 -19.55 1.82
N ASP A 79 10.70 -19.94 2.54
CA ASP A 79 9.76 -20.99 2.14
C ASP A 79 8.35 -20.42 1.94
N CYS A 80 7.96 -20.24 0.68
CA CYS A 80 6.65 -19.70 0.31
C CYS A 80 5.48 -20.62 0.68
N SER A 81 5.72 -21.94 0.90
CA SER A 81 4.67 -22.86 1.32
C SER A 81 4.15 -22.58 2.73
N THR A 82 4.93 -21.88 3.54
CA THR A 82 4.53 -21.45 4.89
C THR A 82 3.79 -20.12 4.92
N GLN A 83 3.67 -19.45 3.78
CA GLN A 83 3.13 -18.11 3.62
C GLN A 83 1.85 -18.10 2.78
N ARG A 84 1.09 -17.01 2.88
CA ARG A 84 0.05 -16.68 1.92
C ARG A 84 0.70 -16.08 0.68
N VAL A 85 0.44 -16.67 -0.49
CA VAL A 85 1.03 -16.27 -1.77
C VAL A 85 0.00 -15.64 -2.72
N LEU A 86 0.46 -15.06 -3.82
CA LEU A 86 -0.42 -14.57 -4.88
C LEU A 86 -1.20 -15.73 -5.49
N ASN A 87 -2.49 -15.49 -5.77
CA ASN A 87 -3.28 -16.38 -6.61
C ASN A 87 -3.08 -16.01 -8.10
N GLU A 88 -3.70 -16.76 -9.00
CA GLU A 88 -3.60 -16.52 -10.43
C GLU A 88 -4.05 -15.09 -10.84
N THR A 89 -5.10 -14.56 -10.19
CA THR A 89 -5.54 -13.20 -10.41
C THR A 89 -4.46 -12.21 -9.98
N GLY A 90 -3.86 -12.42 -8.80
CA GLY A 90 -2.79 -11.57 -8.32
C GLY A 90 -1.55 -11.54 -9.22
N VAL A 91 -1.20 -12.68 -9.80
CA VAL A 91 -0.11 -12.75 -10.80
C VAL A 91 -0.44 -11.92 -12.05
N ARG A 92 -1.68 -12.01 -12.56
CA ARG A 92 -2.13 -11.19 -13.71
C ARG A 92 -2.16 -9.70 -13.38
N GLU A 93 -2.65 -9.33 -12.19
CA GLU A 93 -2.67 -7.95 -11.70
C GLU A 93 -1.27 -7.37 -11.60
N ALA A 94 -0.33 -8.09 -10.97
CA ALA A 94 1.06 -7.68 -10.82
C ALA A 94 1.73 -7.40 -12.17
N ARG A 95 1.56 -8.32 -13.11
CA ARG A 95 2.06 -8.16 -14.48
C ARG A 95 1.45 -6.94 -15.17
N ARG A 96 0.13 -6.76 -15.06
CA ARG A 96 -0.59 -5.64 -15.69
C ARG A 96 -0.18 -4.29 -15.13
N GLN A 97 0.00 -4.16 -13.81
CA GLN A 97 0.55 -2.94 -13.22
C GLN A 97 1.93 -2.61 -13.78
N ALA A 98 2.81 -3.60 -13.89
CA ALA A 98 4.15 -3.40 -14.46
C ALA A 98 4.11 -3.03 -15.94
N GLU A 99 3.22 -3.64 -16.72
CA GLU A 99 3.00 -3.28 -18.13
C GLU A 99 2.50 -1.85 -18.29
N ASN A 100 1.54 -1.42 -17.45
CA ASN A 100 1.04 -0.03 -17.44
C ASN A 100 2.14 0.97 -17.07
N VAL A 101 2.91 0.72 -16.01
CA VAL A 101 4.02 1.58 -15.60
C VAL A 101 5.04 1.75 -16.73
N ARG A 102 5.41 0.67 -17.44
CA ARG A 102 6.31 0.73 -18.59
C ARG A 102 5.70 1.45 -19.79
N ALA A 103 4.45 1.15 -20.13
CA ALA A 103 3.75 1.79 -21.24
C ALA A 103 3.58 3.30 -21.04
N LEU A 104 3.35 3.73 -19.81
CA LEU A 104 3.29 5.13 -19.42
C LEU A 104 4.66 5.81 -19.39
N GLY A 105 5.76 5.06 -19.44
CA GLY A 105 7.11 5.61 -19.35
C GLY A 105 7.41 6.26 -18.00
N ILE A 106 6.87 5.70 -16.90
CA ILE A 106 7.11 6.19 -15.53
C ILE A 106 8.50 5.74 -15.08
N PRO A 107 9.45 6.67 -14.86
CA PRO A 107 10.81 6.34 -14.45
C PRO A 107 10.86 5.98 -12.95
N TYR A 108 11.66 4.99 -12.60
CA TYR A 108 11.98 4.65 -11.21
C TYR A 108 13.42 4.12 -11.13
N ALA A 109 14.08 4.36 -10.01
CA ALA A 109 15.46 3.95 -9.80
C ALA A 109 15.62 2.96 -8.66
N LEU A 110 14.85 3.12 -7.59
CA LEU A 110 14.97 2.33 -6.37
C LEU A 110 13.66 1.59 -6.12
N VAL A 111 13.77 0.28 -5.88
CA VAL A 111 12.63 -0.60 -5.61
C VAL A 111 12.85 -1.33 -4.29
N TYR A 112 12.15 -0.89 -3.26
CA TYR A 112 12.12 -1.55 -1.95
C TYR A 112 11.05 -2.62 -1.91
N VAL A 113 11.38 -3.79 -1.38
CA VAL A 113 10.49 -4.94 -1.38
C VAL A 113 10.47 -5.62 0.00
N SER A 114 9.29 -5.97 0.46
CA SER A 114 9.12 -6.86 1.60
C SER A 114 9.66 -8.26 1.28
N ARG A 115 10.27 -8.91 2.26
CA ARG A 115 10.80 -10.28 2.10
C ARG A 115 9.71 -11.34 1.93
N TYR A 116 8.44 -11.02 2.18
CA TYR A 116 7.34 -11.96 1.97
C TYR A 116 7.12 -12.30 0.50
N CYS A 117 6.85 -13.57 0.21
CA CYS A 117 6.73 -14.09 -1.16
C CYS A 117 5.77 -13.28 -2.02
N ARG A 118 4.56 -12.97 -1.54
CA ARG A 118 3.57 -12.19 -2.30
C ARG A 118 4.03 -10.80 -2.74
N ALA A 119 4.91 -10.18 -1.95
CA ALA A 119 5.49 -8.88 -2.33
C ALA A 119 6.66 -9.05 -3.30
N ARG A 120 7.48 -10.10 -3.13
CA ARG A 120 8.56 -10.46 -4.08
C ARG A 120 7.98 -10.83 -5.44
N ASP A 121 6.94 -11.68 -5.44
CA ASP A 121 6.29 -12.16 -6.66
C ASP A 121 5.58 -11.02 -7.41
N HIS A 122 5.12 -10.00 -6.70
CA HIS A 122 4.62 -8.78 -7.32
C HIS A 122 5.77 -7.95 -7.92
N ALA A 123 6.82 -7.68 -7.14
CA ALA A 123 7.93 -6.82 -7.54
C ALA A 123 8.77 -7.38 -8.70
N GLN A 124 8.84 -8.69 -8.90
CA GLN A 124 9.64 -9.32 -9.96
C GLN A 124 9.26 -8.86 -11.38
N TRP A 125 8.03 -8.38 -11.57
CA TRP A 125 7.59 -7.81 -12.86
C TRP A 125 8.15 -6.41 -13.13
N PHE A 126 8.70 -5.74 -12.11
CA PHE A 126 9.25 -4.39 -12.18
C PHE A 126 10.78 -4.38 -12.17
N THR A 127 11.40 -5.25 -11.40
CA THR A 127 12.86 -5.25 -11.22
C THR A 127 13.41 -6.66 -10.98
N ASN A 128 14.67 -6.87 -11.38
CA ASN A 128 15.47 -8.03 -11.02
C ASN A 128 16.52 -7.72 -9.93
N THR A 129 16.57 -6.47 -9.45
CA THR A 129 17.49 -6.00 -8.42
C THR A 129 16.77 -5.34 -7.26
N PRO A 130 15.87 -6.06 -6.54
CA PRO A 130 15.11 -5.50 -5.42
C PRO A 130 16.01 -5.20 -4.22
N VAL A 131 15.69 -4.14 -3.49
CA VAL A 131 16.27 -3.86 -2.17
C VAL A 131 15.29 -4.37 -1.11
N PHE A 132 15.63 -5.46 -0.45
CA PHE A 132 14.79 -6.01 0.61
C PHE A 132 14.85 -5.16 1.89
N SER A 133 13.70 -4.94 2.51
CA SER A 133 13.58 -4.18 3.76
C SER A 133 12.61 -4.84 4.73
N ASP A 134 13.07 -5.06 5.96
CA ASP A 134 12.23 -5.57 7.05
C ASP A 134 11.19 -4.55 7.52
N ALA A 135 11.38 -3.26 7.24
CA ALA A 135 10.40 -2.21 7.48
C ALA A 135 9.10 -2.39 6.67
N LEU A 136 9.14 -3.22 5.62
CA LEU A 136 8.01 -3.47 4.72
C LEU A 136 7.23 -4.76 5.04
N THR A 137 7.61 -5.49 6.09
CA THR A 137 6.95 -6.75 6.46
C THR A 137 5.60 -6.50 7.15
N PRO A 138 4.64 -7.45 7.08
CA PRO A 138 3.26 -7.20 7.51
C PRO A 138 3.05 -7.21 9.02
N GLU A 139 4.04 -7.60 9.81
CA GLU A 139 3.89 -7.69 11.26
C GLU A 139 3.64 -6.30 11.87
N ARG A 140 2.70 -6.26 12.80
CA ARG A 140 2.43 -5.06 13.58
C ARG A 140 3.59 -4.78 14.53
N ASN A 141 4.46 -3.85 14.13
CA ASN A 141 5.64 -3.46 14.87
C ASN A 141 5.89 -1.96 14.71
N ALA A 142 5.89 -1.25 15.85
CA ALA A 142 6.05 0.20 15.88
C ALA A 142 7.41 0.67 15.33
N ASP A 143 8.47 -0.13 15.50
CA ASP A 143 9.80 0.21 14.99
C ASP A 143 9.83 0.13 13.47
N LYS A 144 9.23 -0.91 12.88
CA LYS A 144 9.08 -1.05 11.44
C LYS A 144 8.24 0.09 10.85
N ALA A 145 7.14 0.46 11.50
CA ALA A 145 6.32 1.58 11.08
C ALA A 145 7.08 2.91 11.13
N ARG A 146 7.89 3.14 12.17
CA ARG A 146 8.76 4.32 12.24
C ARG A 146 9.81 4.32 11.13
N GLU A 147 10.39 3.17 10.81
CA GLU A 147 11.35 3.06 9.72
C GLU A 147 10.69 3.32 8.37
N LEU A 148 9.51 2.74 8.11
CA LEU A 148 8.75 3.06 6.90
C LEU A 148 8.43 4.57 6.81
N LYS A 149 8.05 5.22 7.92
CA LYS A 149 7.87 6.70 7.95
C LYS A 149 9.15 7.43 7.54
N ARG A 150 10.34 6.99 8.00
CA ARG A 150 11.61 7.60 7.59
C ARG A 150 11.88 7.38 6.10
N MET A 151 11.61 6.18 5.58
CA MET A 151 11.76 5.89 4.14
C MET A 151 10.83 6.77 3.30
N LEU A 152 9.59 6.98 3.76
CA LEU A 152 8.62 7.86 3.09
C LEU A 152 8.92 9.37 3.26
N ALA A 153 9.85 9.73 4.13
CA ALA A 153 10.32 11.11 4.26
C ALA A 153 11.46 11.45 3.27
N LEU A 154 12.10 10.45 2.68
CA LEU A 154 13.26 10.65 1.80
C LEU A 154 12.81 10.88 0.36
N PRO A 155 13.21 11.99 -0.28
CA PRO A 155 12.88 12.23 -1.67
C PRO A 155 13.59 11.20 -2.59
N PRO A 156 12.96 10.78 -3.68
CA PRO A 156 13.62 9.99 -4.72
C PRO A 156 14.79 10.73 -5.36
N ALA A 157 15.63 9.99 -6.08
CA ALA A 157 16.65 10.60 -6.94
C ALA A 157 15.99 11.49 -8.00
N PRO A 158 16.61 12.62 -8.38
CA PRO A 158 16.03 13.54 -9.36
C PRO A 158 15.61 12.86 -10.66
N GLY A 159 14.43 13.19 -11.17
CA GLY A 159 13.86 12.63 -12.39
C GLY A 159 13.40 11.18 -12.29
N THR A 160 13.36 10.59 -11.09
CA THR A 160 12.89 9.22 -10.87
C THR A 160 11.88 9.13 -9.73
N ASN A 161 11.22 7.98 -9.62
CA ASN A 161 10.39 7.63 -8.47
C ASN A 161 11.07 6.51 -7.66
N THR A 162 10.66 6.35 -6.41
CA THR A 162 11.02 5.19 -5.59
C THR A 162 9.78 4.33 -5.40
N PHE A 163 9.92 3.04 -5.66
CA PHE A 163 8.82 2.08 -5.54
C PHE A 163 8.96 1.24 -4.29
N PHE A 164 7.82 0.92 -3.67
CA PHE A 164 7.71 0.06 -2.49
C PHE A 164 6.70 -1.04 -2.78
N PHE A 165 7.07 -2.29 -2.55
CA PHE A 165 6.17 -3.45 -2.65
C PHE A 165 6.00 -4.08 -1.28
N ALA A 166 4.81 -3.96 -0.69
CA ALA A 166 4.60 -4.33 0.69
C ALA A 166 3.13 -4.67 1.02
N HIS A 167 2.67 -4.30 2.23
CA HIS A 167 1.43 -4.80 2.84
C HIS A 167 0.58 -3.64 3.40
N GLY A 168 -0.76 -3.84 3.43
CA GLY A 168 -1.68 -2.82 3.94
C GLY A 168 -1.49 -2.53 5.44
N GLY A 169 -1.23 -3.55 6.25
CA GLY A 169 -1.12 -3.36 7.71
C GLY A 169 0.05 -2.46 8.13
N ILE A 170 1.20 -2.56 7.47
CA ILE A 170 2.35 -1.70 7.77
C ILE A 170 2.16 -0.30 7.17
N LEU A 171 1.52 -0.18 6.01
CA LEU A 171 1.15 1.12 5.45
C LEU A 171 0.23 1.88 6.41
N TRP A 172 -0.84 1.21 6.88
CA TRP A 172 -1.78 1.79 7.86
C TRP A 172 -1.07 2.28 9.12
N GLN A 173 -0.17 1.48 9.71
CA GLN A 173 0.59 1.88 10.90
C GLN A 173 1.52 3.09 10.65
N ALA A 174 2.02 3.23 9.42
CA ALA A 174 2.92 4.31 9.07
C ALA A 174 2.19 5.59 8.66
N THR A 175 0.97 5.51 8.11
CA THR A 175 0.34 6.64 7.41
C THR A 175 -1.12 6.88 7.76
N ASP A 176 -1.76 5.96 8.53
CA ASP A 176 -3.20 5.91 8.82
C ASP A 176 -4.09 5.70 7.57
N TYR A 177 -3.50 5.40 6.40
CA TYR A 177 -4.25 5.04 5.19
C TYR A 177 -4.50 3.53 5.14
N ASP A 178 -5.77 3.15 5.02
CA ASP A 178 -6.15 1.77 4.75
C ASP A 178 -6.05 1.48 3.24
N SER A 179 -5.93 0.20 2.89
CA SER A 179 -5.73 -0.21 1.51
C SER A 179 -6.42 -1.56 1.23
N VAL A 180 -6.77 -1.80 -0.02
CA VAL A 180 -7.16 -3.13 -0.53
C VAL A 180 -6.01 -3.77 -1.31
N GLU A 181 -6.07 -5.09 -1.56
CA GLU A 181 -5.07 -5.77 -2.40
C GLU A 181 -5.03 -5.15 -3.80
N ALA A 182 -3.85 -5.07 -4.41
CA ALA A 182 -3.57 -4.43 -5.70
C ALA A 182 -3.71 -2.90 -5.76
N GLU A 183 -4.01 -2.23 -4.64
CA GLU A 183 -4.06 -0.77 -4.59
C GLU A 183 -2.66 -0.17 -4.52
N THR A 184 -2.49 0.97 -5.18
CA THR A 184 -1.23 1.71 -5.25
C THR A 184 -1.42 3.11 -4.67
N PHE A 185 -0.49 3.55 -3.82
CA PHE A 185 -0.51 4.87 -3.20
C PHE A 185 0.66 5.71 -3.73
N VAL A 186 0.39 6.94 -4.12
CA VAL A 186 1.38 7.89 -4.58
C VAL A 186 1.56 8.96 -3.51
N PHE A 187 2.76 9.08 -2.98
CA PHE A 187 3.10 10.07 -1.96
C PHE A 187 4.14 11.07 -2.46
N ARG A 188 4.07 12.31 -1.98
CA ARG A 188 5.23 13.20 -1.90
C ARG A 188 5.99 12.92 -0.61
N ALA A 189 7.32 12.91 -0.72
CA ALA A 189 8.19 12.76 0.43
C ALA A 189 7.95 13.85 1.46
N GLY A 190 8.00 13.48 2.74
CA GLY A 190 7.80 14.43 3.85
C GLY A 190 7.61 13.72 5.19
N SER A 191 7.51 14.52 6.24
CA SER A 191 7.24 14.04 7.59
C SER A 191 6.12 14.85 8.23
N PRO A 192 4.85 14.43 8.11
CA PRO A 192 4.38 13.20 7.45
C PRO A 192 4.47 13.26 5.92
N PRO A 193 4.47 12.10 5.22
CA PRO A 193 4.35 12.06 3.76
C PRO A 193 2.95 12.52 3.34
N THR A 194 2.86 13.20 2.19
CA THR A 194 1.57 13.67 1.68
C THR A 194 1.03 12.70 0.64
N LEU A 195 -0.15 12.12 0.88
CA LEU A 195 -0.83 11.30 -0.11
C LEU A 195 -1.35 12.20 -1.25
N VAL A 196 -0.96 11.85 -2.48
CA VAL A 196 -1.34 12.54 -3.72
C VAL A 196 -2.45 11.81 -4.43
N ALA A 197 -2.36 10.49 -4.53
CA ALA A 197 -3.35 9.65 -5.17
C ALA A 197 -3.36 8.23 -4.56
N ALA A 198 -4.52 7.60 -4.61
CA ALA A 198 -4.68 6.16 -4.46
C ALA A 198 -5.25 5.63 -5.78
N ILE A 199 -4.63 4.59 -6.34
CA ILE A 199 -4.94 4.05 -7.66
C ILE A 199 -5.37 2.59 -7.47
N LYS A 200 -6.60 2.28 -7.79
CA LYS A 200 -7.11 0.90 -7.81
C LYS A 200 -6.63 0.16 -9.05
N MET A 201 -6.75 -1.17 -9.04
CA MET A 201 -6.27 -1.99 -10.14
C MET A 201 -6.89 -1.62 -11.49
N ASP A 202 -8.18 -1.38 -11.53
CA ASP A 202 -8.94 -1.00 -12.73
C ASP A 202 -8.66 0.43 -13.22
N GLU A 203 -8.15 1.30 -12.36
CA GLU A 203 -7.82 2.68 -12.71
C GLU A 203 -6.49 2.80 -13.47
N TRP A 204 -5.58 1.82 -13.35
CA TRP A 204 -4.32 1.82 -14.09
C TRP A 204 -4.53 1.88 -15.62
N ASP A 205 -5.57 1.20 -16.13
CA ASP A 205 -5.89 1.25 -17.57
C ASP A 205 -6.49 2.60 -17.97
N ALA A 206 -7.24 3.23 -17.08
CA ALA A 206 -7.76 4.57 -17.33
C ALA A 206 -6.61 5.60 -17.42
N LEU A 207 -5.59 5.48 -16.56
CA LEU A 207 -4.37 6.29 -16.65
C LEU A 207 -3.67 6.12 -18.01
N GLY A 208 -3.54 4.87 -18.50
CA GLY A 208 -2.96 4.58 -19.80
C GLY A 208 -3.72 5.27 -20.93
N ARG A 209 -5.04 5.20 -20.93
CA ARG A 209 -5.88 5.86 -21.94
C ARG A 209 -5.79 7.38 -21.88
N ALA A 210 -5.83 7.97 -20.71
CA ALA A 210 -5.76 9.43 -20.51
C ALA A 210 -4.41 10.01 -20.98
N ALA A 211 -3.34 9.24 -20.89
CA ALA A 211 -2.01 9.64 -21.37
C ALA A 211 -1.81 9.51 -22.88
N GLY A 212 -2.82 9.10 -23.65
CA GLY A 212 -2.69 8.81 -25.09
C GLY A 212 -1.78 7.62 -25.38
N SER A 213 -1.38 6.88 -24.35
CA SER A 213 -0.63 5.63 -24.47
C SER A 213 -1.63 4.53 -24.77
N CYS A 214 -1.71 4.13 -26.06
CA CYS A 214 -2.64 3.11 -26.49
C CYS A 214 -2.35 1.78 -25.80
N CYS A 215 -3.17 1.44 -24.81
CA CYS A 215 -3.41 0.06 -24.49
C CYS A 215 -4.88 -0.21 -24.85
N ALA A 216 -5.11 -0.58 -26.11
CA ALA A 216 -6.32 -1.29 -26.44
C ALA A 216 -6.45 -2.46 -25.45
N PRO A 217 -7.64 -2.76 -24.90
CA PRO A 217 -7.84 -3.98 -24.15
C PRO A 217 -7.38 -5.13 -25.07
N ARG A 218 -6.23 -5.72 -24.80
CA ARG A 218 -5.95 -7.02 -25.39
C ARG A 218 -6.91 -7.95 -24.71
N ASP A 219 -7.84 -8.47 -25.48
CA ASP A 219 -8.77 -9.50 -25.08
C ASP A 219 -7.96 -10.69 -24.54
N TYR A 220 -7.64 -10.67 -23.26
CA TYR A 220 -6.94 -11.75 -22.56
C TYR A 220 -7.81 -13.00 -22.42
N TRP A 221 -9.03 -12.97 -22.99
CA TRP A 221 -9.93 -14.12 -23.10
C TRP A 221 -9.83 -14.79 -24.48
N GLY A 222 -8.79 -14.48 -25.26
CA GLY A 222 -8.47 -15.11 -26.54
C GLY A 222 -8.04 -16.54 -26.37
N GLY A 223 -8.99 -17.44 -26.36
CA GLY A 223 -9.01 -18.71 -27.02
C GLY A 223 -7.81 -19.64 -26.82
N GLY A 224 -7.85 -20.47 -25.78
CA GLY A 224 -7.30 -21.81 -25.89
C GLY A 224 -8.04 -22.56 -26.97
N GLY A 225 -7.61 -22.41 -28.23
CA GLY A 225 -7.96 -23.34 -29.28
C GLY A 225 -7.34 -24.68 -28.94
N ALA A 226 -8.18 -25.67 -28.63
CA ALA A 226 -7.76 -27.06 -28.52
C ALA A 226 -7.02 -27.48 -29.80
N PRO A 227 -5.95 -28.29 -29.73
CA PRO A 227 -5.35 -28.90 -30.90
C PRO A 227 -6.42 -29.76 -31.55
N LYS A 228 -6.74 -29.48 -32.79
CA LYS A 228 -7.48 -30.38 -33.64
C LYS A 228 -6.57 -31.58 -33.96
N GLU A 229 -7.11 -32.76 -33.75
CA GLU A 229 -6.52 -34.03 -34.10
C GLU A 229 -5.96 -34.10 -35.53
#